data_49ee68b2754eae2c9f90b98841c32de2
#
_entry.id   49ee68b2754eae2c9f90b98841c32de2
#
_cell.length_a   1.000
_cell.length_b   1.000
_cell.length_c   1.000
_cell.angle_alpha   90.00
_cell.angle_beta   90.00
_cell.angle_gamma   90.00
#
_symmetry.space_group_name_H-M   'P 1'
#
loop_
_entity.id
_entity.type
_entity.pdbx_description
1 polymer ?
#
loop_
_entity_poly.entity_id
_entity_poly.type
_entity_poly.pdbx_seq_one_letter_code
_entity_poly.pdbx_strand_id
1 'polypeptide(L)'
;MGLVASHRSWRSEFARYVQDHITGLRVRVLRDPRAIDDSIDVVIIDDSSTFLNRESLRQLHDVGVHVIGIYDPSEHQGQGQAHLNQLGIADVASAELMASQLVQLIQEVTKDLDETPAEPPGPVADPSVAIAAATRAAAADLPTDRGAIVTIGGPASLAAVEVAVGLAAELANHHGSTLLVDVDETTPMVSARLGYRLEPTVLDAVERIYYGDGDLGATLTEPTQGSQGFVPMHVLAGIANPDDWSLLGQDRCRDLLMRASAQWKQVVALSGGQLAAGTVNDRFGASRGAVGLGDVAIGVCDPSPTGMLQALDWLVEARRLRTGMPVWVVFAGRPRSARQRADLVESVTREAGADLIAGVVFVPMGSEVDKSCWEGRVVTGGRFAKSMKALTAELFPTPSGSRFRRKRSAP
;
A
#
# COMPACT_ATOMS: atom_id res chain seq x y z
N MET A 1 -14.52 28.11 -4.38
CA MET A 1 -13.54 27.59 -3.43
C MET A 1 -14.06 26.34 -2.77
N GLY A 2 -13.25 25.29 -2.70
CA GLY A 2 -13.50 24.02 -2.04
C GLY A 2 -12.85 23.97 -0.65
N LEU A 3 -13.55 23.45 0.35
CA LEU A 3 -13.04 23.22 1.68
C LEU A 3 -13.12 21.73 1.99
N VAL A 4 -11.98 21.05 2.06
CA VAL A 4 -11.95 19.62 2.33
C VAL A 4 -12.43 19.34 3.74
N ALA A 5 -13.16 18.23 3.93
CA ALA A 5 -13.66 17.83 5.23
C ALA A 5 -12.51 17.64 6.22
N SER A 6 -12.59 18.29 7.37
CA SER A 6 -11.64 18.23 8.48
C SER A 6 -12.39 18.10 9.79
N HIS A 7 -11.80 17.44 10.76
CA HIS A 7 -12.35 17.34 12.13
C HIS A 7 -12.01 18.55 13.01
N ARG A 8 -11.11 19.42 12.56
CA ARG A 8 -10.62 20.57 13.33
C ARG A 8 -11.60 21.73 13.34
N SER A 9 -11.58 22.52 14.40
CA SER A 9 -12.50 23.64 14.65
C SER A 9 -12.32 24.78 13.65
N TRP A 10 -11.08 25.03 13.15
CA TRP A 10 -10.76 26.12 12.22
C TRP A 10 -11.69 26.14 11.00
N ARG A 11 -12.07 24.96 10.51
CA ARG A 11 -12.95 24.83 9.33
C ARG A 11 -14.34 25.43 9.57
N SER A 12 -14.95 25.09 10.72
CA SER A 12 -16.29 25.58 11.05
C SER A 12 -16.27 27.07 11.37
N GLU A 13 -15.21 27.55 11.97
CA GLU A 13 -14.99 28.97 12.27
C GLU A 13 -14.78 29.77 10.98
N PHE A 14 -13.94 29.28 10.08
CA PHE A 14 -13.71 29.88 8.78
C PHE A 14 -14.97 29.90 7.92
N ALA A 15 -15.70 28.78 7.81
CA ALA A 15 -16.93 28.71 7.02
C ALA A 15 -17.99 29.70 7.54
N ARG A 16 -18.12 29.83 8.87
CA ARG A 16 -19.02 30.79 9.50
C ARG A 16 -18.58 32.23 9.20
N TYR A 17 -17.29 32.53 9.37
CA TYR A 17 -16.75 33.86 9.11
C TYR A 17 -17.01 34.30 7.66
N VAL A 18 -16.76 33.42 6.68
CA VAL A 18 -17.03 33.72 5.27
C VAL A 18 -18.53 33.97 5.04
N GLN A 19 -19.40 33.15 5.60
CA GLN A 19 -20.85 33.30 5.46
C GLN A 19 -21.35 34.64 6.03
N ASP A 20 -20.78 35.08 7.16
CA ASP A 20 -21.25 36.26 7.86
C ASP A 20 -20.63 37.58 7.37
N HIS A 21 -19.43 37.55 6.76
CA HIS A 21 -18.65 38.76 6.50
C HIS A 21 -18.22 38.94 5.03
N ILE A 22 -18.27 37.90 4.19
CA ILE A 22 -17.69 37.95 2.86
C ILE A 22 -18.76 37.72 1.80
N THR A 23 -19.03 38.80 0.99
CA THR A 23 -19.89 38.69 -0.18
C THR A 23 -19.04 38.36 -1.40
N GLY A 24 -19.41 37.32 -2.16
CA GLY A 24 -18.75 36.93 -3.39
C GLY A 24 -17.88 35.67 -3.29
N LEU A 25 -17.42 35.30 -2.11
CA LEU A 25 -16.69 34.04 -1.92
C LEU A 25 -17.67 32.88 -1.61
N ARG A 26 -17.77 31.92 -2.52
CA ARG A 26 -18.61 30.74 -2.31
C ARG A 26 -17.77 29.61 -1.74
N VAL A 27 -18.13 29.14 -0.54
CA VAL A 27 -17.50 28.00 0.13
C VAL A 27 -18.34 26.76 -0.11
N ARG A 28 -17.73 25.72 -0.66
CA ARG A 28 -18.33 24.40 -0.81
C ARG A 28 -17.52 23.39 -0.02
N VAL A 29 -18.17 22.67 0.88
CA VAL A 29 -17.51 21.56 1.61
C VAL A 29 -17.37 20.37 0.67
N LEU A 30 -16.12 19.95 0.47
CA LEU A 30 -15.77 18.81 -0.36
C LEU A 30 -15.61 17.59 0.54
N ARG A 31 -16.37 16.55 0.28
CA ARG A 31 -16.15 15.23 0.89
C ARG A 31 -15.03 14.47 0.19
N ASP A 32 -14.87 14.72 -1.11
CA ASP A 32 -13.80 14.20 -1.94
C ASP A 32 -13.28 15.35 -2.81
N PRO A 33 -12.02 15.80 -2.68
CA PRO A 33 -11.46 16.88 -3.48
C PRO A 33 -11.34 16.55 -4.97
N ARG A 34 -11.45 15.27 -5.35
CA ARG A 34 -11.44 14.84 -6.74
C ARG A 34 -12.79 15.07 -7.45
N ALA A 35 -13.86 15.28 -6.67
CA ALA A 35 -15.20 15.60 -7.18
C ALA A 35 -15.39 17.11 -7.35
N ILE A 36 -14.35 17.80 -7.86
CA ILE A 36 -14.40 19.22 -8.20
C ILE A 36 -14.96 19.42 -9.61
N ASP A 37 -15.63 20.55 -9.78
CA ASP A 37 -16.10 21.05 -11.06
C ASP A 37 -15.43 22.39 -11.39
N ASP A 38 -15.59 22.87 -12.59
CA ASP A 38 -15.00 24.12 -13.10
C ASP A 38 -15.37 25.38 -12.28
N SER A 39 -16.15 25.24 -11.22
CA SER A 39 -16.54 26.35 -10.33
C SER A 39 -15.63 26.51 -9.11
N ILE A 40 -14.59 25.69 -8.98
CA ILE A 40 -13.67 25.68 -7.84
C ILE A 40 -12.26 26.03 -8.30
N ASP A 41 -11.79 27.21 -7.93
CA ASP A 41 -10.47 27.72 -8.27
C ASP A 41 -9.44 27.41 -7.17
N VAL A 42 -9.88 27.31 -5.90
CA VAL A 42 -9.03 27.09 -4.75
C VAL A 42 -9.58 25.99 -3.87
N VAL A 43 -8.74 25.07 -3.42
CA VAL A 43 -9.05 24.03 -2.45
C VAL A 43 -8.20 24.23 -1.19
N ILE A 44 -8.84 24.22 -0.02
CA ILE A 44 -8.14 24.22 1.27
C ILE A 44 -8.20 22.84 1.87
N ILE A 45 -7.03 22.31 2.24
CA ILE A 45 -6.85 20.98 2.78
C ILE A 45 -5.96 21.04 4.01
N ASP A 46 -6.27 20.31 5.09
CA ASP A 46 -5.39 20.26 6.25
C ASP A 46 -4.45 19.04 6.25
N ASP A 47 -3.38 19.11 7.06
CA ASP A 47 -2.33 18.10 7.15
C ASP A 47 -2.81 16.77 7.73
N SER A 48 -3.99 16.71 8.35
CA SER A 48 -4.65 15.50 8.81
C SER A 48 -5.60 14.89 7.78
N SER A 49 -5.78 15.54 6.62
CA SER A 49 -6.73 15.08 5.60
C SER A 49 -6.26 13.80 4.93
N THR A 50 -7.16 12.84 4.83
CA THR A 50 -6.93 11.57 4.11
C THR A 50 -6.73 11.74 2.61
N PHE A 51 -7.13 12.88 2.06
CA PHE A 51 -6.93 13.25 0.66
C PHE A 51 -5.60 13.96 0.40
N LEU A 52 -4.81 14.19 1.46
CA LEU A 52 -3.50 14.82 1.35
C LEU A 52 -2.48 13.80 0.87
N ASN A 53 -2.39 13.58 -0.42
CA ASN A 53 -1.42 12.71 -1.07
C ASN A 53 -1.02 13.27 -2.44
N ARG A 54 0.14 12.85 -2.95
CA ARG A 54 0.71 13.37 -4.20
C ARG A 54 -0.19 13.19 -5.42
N GLU A 55 -0.95 12.10 -5.45
CA GLU A 55 -1.85 11.82 -6.58
C GLU A 55 -3.04 12.77 -6.59
N SER A 56 -3.70 12.97 -5.43
CA SER A 56 -4.80 13.92 -5.30
C SER A 56 -4.34 15.36 -5.57
N LEU A 57 -3.15 15.74 -5.08
CA LEU A 57 -2.59 17.07 -5.34
C LEU A 57 -2.25 17.29 -6.81
N ARG A 58 -1.70 16.27 -7.49
CA ARG A 58 -1.45 16.32 -8.92
C ARG A 58 -2.74 16.49 -9.71
N GLN A 59 -3.78 15.69 -9.39
CA GLN A 59 -5.09 15.80 -10.04
C GLN A 59 -5.70 17.20 -9.88
N LEU A 60 -5.58 17.80 -8.69
CA LEU A 60 -6.02 19.18 -8.45
C LEU A 60 -5.23 20.19 -9.30
N HIS A 61 -3.92 20.03 -9.35
CA HIS A 61 -3.04 20.88 -10.16
C HIS A 61 -3.30 20.74 -11.66
N ASP A 62 -3.54 19.51 -12.16
CA ASP A 62 -3.78 19.22 -13.57
C ASP A 62 -5.07 19.86 -14.09
N VAL A 63 -6.05 20.11 -13.21
CA VAL A 63 -7.29 20.85 -13.52
C VAL A 63 -7.19 22.34 -13.18
N GLY A 64 -6.00 22.84 -12.85
CA GLY A 64 -5.76 24.27 -12.60
C GLY A 64 -6.26 24.77 -11.23
N VAL A 65 -6.54 23.87 -10.29
CA VAL A 65 -7.00 24.23 -8.94
C VAL A 65 -5.81 24.51 -8.04
N HIS A 66 -5.81 25.67 -7.39
CA HIS A 66 -4.79 26.03 -6.42
C HIS A 66 -5.07 25.39 -5.07
N VAL A 67 -4.01 24.87 -4.40
CA VAL A 67 -4.16 24.16 -3.11
C VAL A 67 -3.48 24.94 -2.00
N ILE A 68 -4.24 25.24 -0.95
CA ILE A 68 -3.74 25.85 0.30
C ILE A 68 -3.73 24.78 1.38
N GLY A 69 -2.57 24.53 1.99
CA GLY A 69 -2.40 23.58 3.09
C GLY A 69 -2.61 24.24 4.46
N ILE A 70 -3.33 23.59 5.35
CA ILE A 70 -3.47 24.03 6.76
C ILE A 70 -2.78 23.02 7.65
N TYR A 71 -1.90 23.46 8.53
CA TYR A 71 -1.27 22.61 9.56
C TYR A 71 -1.60 23.08 10.97
N ASP A 72 -1.60 22.15 11.91
CA ASP A 72 -1.73 22.47 13.34
C ASP A 72 -0.33 22.43 13.98
N PRO A 73 0.19 23.57 14.47
CA PRO A 73 1.51 23.61 15.10
C PRO A 73 1.59 22.85 16.42
N SER A 74 0.46 22.54 17.05
CA SER A 74 0.40 21.75 18.29
C SER A 74 0.47 20.25 18.05
N GLU A 75 0.18 19.79 16.83
CA GLU A 75 0.25 18.40 16.43
C GLU A 75 1.58 18.07 15.73
N HIS A 76 1.89 16.79 15.65
CA HIS A 76 3.05 16.27 14.91
C HIS A 76 4.38 16.98 15.22
N GLN A 77 4.57 17.40 16.48
CA GLN A 77 5.79 18.11 16.93
C GLN A 77 6.11 19.38 16.09
N GLY A 78 5.10 20.01 15.48
CA GLY A 78 5.25 21.19 14.64
C GLY A 78 5.77 20.94 13.24
N GLN A 79 5.83 19.69 12.78
CA GLN A 79 6.37 19.35 11.45
C GLN A 79 5.32 19.37 10.33
N GLY A 80 4.05 19.65 10.63
CA GLY A 80 2.97 19.66 9.64
C GLY A 80 3.25 20.58 8.45
N GLN A 81 3.84 21.77 8.70
CA GLN A 81 4.24 22.70 7.63
C GLN A 81 5.30 22.09 6.70
N ALA A 82 6.32 21.45 7.25
CA ALA A 82 7.38 20.81 6.47
C ALA A 82 6.82 19.66 5.62
N HIS A 83 5.88 18.91 6.17
CA HIS A 83 5.19 17.84 5.47
C HIS A 83 4.38 18.35 4.26
N LEU A 84 3.57 19.39 4.44
CA LEU A 84 2.81 20.01 3.35
C LEU A 84 3.73 20.52 2.23
N ASN A 85 4.85 21.16 2.59
CA ASN A 85 5.84 21.64 1.62
C ASN A 85 6.52 20.47 0.87
N GLN A 86 6.79 19.33 1.53
CA GLN A 86 7.35 18.13 0.88
C GLN A 86 6.39 17.49 -0.12
N LEU A 87 5.09 17.68 0.08
CA LEU A 87 4.06 17.23 -0.87
C LEU A 87 3.90 18.19 -2.05
N GLY A 88 4.58 19.35 -2.03
CA GLY A 88 4.56 20.33 -3.13
C GLY A 88 3.51 21.43 -2.95
N ILE A 89 2.90 21.57 -1.77
CA ILE A 89 1.99 22.67 -1.48
C ILE A 89 2.84 23.90 -1.11
N ALA A 90 2.76 24.94 -1.93
CA ALA A 90 3.54 26.17 -1.75
C ALA A 90 2.90 27.09 -0.69
N ASP A 91 1.59 27.19 -0.69
CA ASP A 91 0.84 28.07 0.20
C ASP A 91 0.34 27.30 1.41
N VAL A 92 1.00 27.54 2.55
CA VAL A 92 0.74 26.82 3.79
C VAL A 92 0.44 27.81 4.90
N ALA A 93 -0.62 27.54 5.69
CA ALA A 93 -1.07 28.38 6.78
C ALA A 93 -1.30 27.57 8.07
N SER A 94 -1.09 28.21 9.23
CA SER A 94 -1.39 27.59 10.52
C SER A 94 -2.89 27.56 10.78
N ALA A 95 -3.39 26.48 11.41
CA ALA A 95 -4.76 26.35 11.90
C ALA A 95 -5.12 27.39 12.99
N GLU A 96 -4.11 28.02 13.61
CA GLU A 96 -4.29 29.10 14.60
C GLU A 96 -4.54 30.47 13.96
N LEU A 97 -4.38 30.60 12.63
CA LEU A 97 -4.68 31.86 11.94
C LEU A 97 -6.14 32.25 12.08
N MET A 98 -6.37 33.53 12.26
CA MET A 98 -7.74 34.06 12.26
C MET A 98 -8.38 33.88 10.86
N ALA A 99 -9.66 33.61 10.82
CA ALA A 99 -10.42 33.43 9.58
C ALA A 99 -10.25 34.58 8.58
N SER A 100 -10.10 35.82 9.06
CA SER A 100 -9.82 37.02 8.24
C SER A 100 -8.46 36.95 7.53
N GLN A 101 -7.44 36.43 8.18
CA GLN A 101 -6.11 36.28 7.61
C GLN A 101 -6.09 35.18 6.54
N LEU A 102 -6.82 34.09 6.78
CA LEU A 102 -6.96 33.04 5.76
C LEU A 102 -7.70 33.54 4.52
N VAL A 103 -8.71 34.42 4.68
CA VAL A 103 -9.37 35.09 3.55
C VAL A 103 -8.39 35.96 2.77
N GLN A 104 -7.51 36.70 3.43
CA GLN A 104 -6.48 37.51 2.76
C GLN A 104 -5.53 36.65 1.94
N LEU A 105 -5.06 35.55 2.51
CA LEU A 105 -4.22 34.57 1.79
C LEU A 105 -4.91 34.04 0.51
N ILE A 106 -6.18 33.67 0.61
CA ILE A 106 -6.97 33.21 -0.52
C ILE A 106 -7.07 34.29 -1.59
N GLN A 107 -7.31 35.54 -1.18
CA GLN A 107 -7.40 36.65 -2.14
C GLN A 107 -6.05 36.97 -2.81
N GLU A 108 -4.93 36.82 -2.12
CA GLU A 108 -3.60 36.98 -2.72
C GLU A 108 -3.33 35.91 -3.76
N VAL A 109 -3.59 34.66 -3.42
CA VAL A 109 -3.43 33.52 -4.32
C VAL A 109 -4.34 33.61 -5.55
N THR A 110 -5.58 34.08 -5.39
CA THR A 110 -6.49 34.21 -6.54
C THR A 110 -6.16 35.37 -7.45
N LYS A 111 -5.48 36.41 -6.99
CA LYS A 111 -5.00 37.50 -7.88
C LYS A 111 -3.96 37.02 -8.87
N ASP A 112 -3.07 36.15 -8.43
CA ASP A 112 -2.03 35.58 -9.29
C ASP A 112 -2.61 34.65 -10.38
N LEU A 113 -3.80 34.06 -10.12
CA LEU A 113 -4.49 33.23 -11.10
C LEU A 113 -5.10 34.03 -12.26
N ASP A 114 -5.54 35.27 -12.03
CA ASP A 114 -6.13 36.15 -13.06
C ASP A 114 -5.08 36.73 -14.03
N GLU A 115 -3.80 36.72 -13.68
CA GLU A 115 -2.71 37.29 -14.49
C GLU A 115 -2.00 36.29 -15.42
N THR A 116 -2.26 34.97 -15.29
CA THR A 116 -1.64 33.95 -16.14
C THR A 116 -2.54 33.60 -17.32
N PRO A 117 -2.15 33.93 -18.59
CA PRO A 117 -2.95 33.53 -19.77
C PRO A 117 -2.95 32.00 -19.87
N ALA A 118 -4.13 31.41 -19.90
CA ALA A 118 -4.28 29.98 -20.11
C ALA A 118 -3.72 29.58 -21.49
N GLU A 119 -2.67 28.78 -21.50
CA GLU A 119 -2.19 28.10 -22.68
C GLU A 119 -3.29 27.11 -23.15
N PRO A 120 -3.67 27.10 -24.45
CA PRO A 120 -4.74 26.22 -24.91
C PRO A 120 -4.36 24.75 -24.67
N PRO A 121 -5.27 23.91 -24.18
CA PRO A 121 -4.99 22.51 -23.89
C PRO A 121 -4.56 21.81 -25.18
N GLY A 122 -3.38 21.22 -25.14
CA GLY A 122 -2.90 20.29 -26.14
C GLY A 122 -3.82 19.06 -26.22
N PRO A 123 -3.73 18.25 -27.28
CA PRO A 123 -4.65 17.13 -27.48
C PRO A 123 -4.61 16.19 -26.28
N VAL A 124 -5.79 15.97 -25.70
CA VAL A 124 -6.00 15.11 -24.52
C VAL A 124 -5.52 13.70 -24.87
N ALA A 125 -4.39 13.31 -24.31
CA ALA A 125 -3.91 11.93 -24.39
C ALA A 125 -4.86 11.03 -23.59
N ASP A 126 -5.14 9.84 -24.13
CA ASP A 126 -5.96 8.82 -23.47
C ASP A 126 -5.50 8.61 -22.02
N PRO A 127 -6.39 8.79 -21.00
CA PRO A 127 -6.02 8.66 -19.59
C PRO A 127 -5.34 7.35 -19.25
N SER A 128 -5.68 6.27 -19.94
CA SER A 128 -5.04 4.95 -19.78
C SER A 128 -3.56 4.94 -20.18
N VAL A 129 -3.18 5.77 -21.17
CA VAL A 129 -1.79 5.92 -21.62
C VAL A 129 -0.99 6.79 -20.66
N ALA A 130 -1.60 7.81 -20.08
CA ALA A 130 -0.97 8.67 -19.08
C ALA A 130 -0.71 7.93 -17.76
N ILE A 131 -1.66 7.12 -17.30
CA ILE A 131 -1.50 6.25 -16.12
C ILE A 131 -0.38 5.22 -16.37
N ALA A 132 -0.34 4.57 -17.53
CA ALA A 132 0.71 3.62 -17.89
C ALA A 132 2.09 4.28 -18.02
N ALA A 133 2.18 5.54 -18.45
CA ALA A 133 3.42 6.29 -18.54
C ALA A 133 3.92 6.73 -17.16
N ALA A 134 3.03 7.22 -16.28
CA ALA A 134 3.35 7.59 -14.90
C ALA A 134 3.79 6.38 -14.07
N THR A 135 3.12 5.22 -14.24
CA THR A 135 3.49 3.96 -13.59
C THR A 135 4.84 3.45 -14.07
N ARG A 136 5.16 3.62 -15.36
CA ARG A 136 6.46 3.29 -15.94
C ARG A 136 7.58 4.19 -15.45
N ALA A 137 7.33 5.49 -15.31
CA ALA A 137 8.27 6.46 -14.77
C ALA A 137 8.56 6.17 -13.29
N ALA A 138 7.53 5.93 -12.49
CA ALA A 138 7.68 5.57 -11.07
C ALA A 138 8.42 4.23 -10.85
N ALA A 139 8.32 3.28 -11.79
CA ALA A 139 9.08 2.03 -11.74
C ALA A 139 10.55 2.19 -12.18
N ALA A 140 10.86 3.19 -12.99
CA ALA A 140 12.23 3.46 -13.46
C ALA A 140 13.10 4.17 -12.40
N ASP A 141 12.50 4.85 -11.42
CA ASP A 141 13.18 5.61 -10.38
C ASP A 141 13.43 4.82 -9.07
N LEU A 142 13.09 3.52 -9.04
CA LEU A 142 13.36 2.71 -7.85
C LEU A 142 14.86 2.49 -7.67
N PRO A 143 15.44 2.75 -6.47
CA PRO A 143 16.84 2.47 -6.19
C PRO A 143 17.16 1.00 -6.48
N THR A 144 18.23 0.75 -7.21
CA THR A 144 18.66 -0.61 -7.57
C THR A 144 19.27 -1.39 -6.40
N ASP A 145 19.56 -0.72 -5.30
CA ASP A 145 20.22 -1.28 -4.09
C ASP A 145 19.25 -1.36 -2.90
N ARG A 146 18.00 -1.72 -3.13
CA ARG A 146 17.01 -1.97 -2.09
C ARG A 146 16.65 -3.44 -1.96
N GLY A 147 16.12 -3.82 -0.82
CA GLY A 147 15.53 -5.15 -0.62
C GLY A 147 14.32 -5.41 -1.50
N ALA A 148 14.05 -6.67 -1.77
CA ALA A 148 12.90 -7.08 -2.55
C ALA A 148 11.59 -6.96 -1.74
N ILE A 149 10.53 -6.49 -2.41
CA ILE A 149 9.18 -6.38 -1.83
C ILE A 149 8.28 -7.44 -2.47
N VAL A 150 7.78 -8.37 -1.67
CA VAL A 150 6.77 -9.36 -2.06
C VAL A 150 5.44 -8.97 -1.46
N THR A 151 4.46 -8.68 -2.29
CA THR A 151 3.11 -8.35 -1.81
C THR A 151 2.23 -9.60 -1.87
N ILE A 152 1.53 -9.88 -0.78
CA ILE A 152 0.62 -11.02 -0.65
C ILE A 152 -0.77 -10.48 -0.31
N GLY A 153 -1.78 -10.92 -1.05
CA GLY A 153 -3.17 -10.52 -0.81
C GLY A 153 -4.12 -11.50 -1.50
N GLY A 154 -5.35 -11.09 -1.70
CA GLY A 154 -6.34 -11.88 -2.41
C GLY A 154 -7.56 -12.25 -1.57
N PRO A 155 -8.56 -12.90 -2.19
CA PRO A 155 -9.89 -13.10 -1.59
C PRO A 155 -9.90 -14.03 -0.37
N ALA A 156 -8.92 -14.91 -0.22
CA ALA A 156 -8.79 -15.81 0.93
C ALA A 156 -7.94 -15.15 2.04
N SER A 157 -8.43 -14.07 2.64
CA SER A 157 -7.67 -13.23 3.58
C SER A 157 -7.00 -14.00 4.71
N LEU A 158 -7.70 -14.93 5.38
CA LEU A 158 -7.10 -15.75 6.44
C LEU A 158 -5.96 -16.63 5.94
N ALA A 159 -6.11 -17.22 4.76
CA ALA A 159 -5.06 -18.03 4.15
C ALA A 159 -3.90 -17.14 3.64
N ALA A 160 -4.17 -15.91 3.20
CA ALA A 160 -3.14 -14.95 2.82
C ALA A 160 -2.24 -14.60 4.01
N VAL A 161 -2.81 -14.42 5.21
CA VAL A 161 -2.03 -14.25 6.46
C VAL A 161 -1.07 -15.41 6.68
N GLU A 162 -1.55 -16.66 6.58
CA GLU A 162 -0.71 -17.84 6.79
C GLU A 162 0.40 -17.95 5.74
N VAL A 163 0.09 -17.65 4.47
CA VAL A 163 1.08 -17.64 3.40
C VAL A 163 2.11 -16.53 3.63
N ALA A 164 1.69 -15.33 4.05
CA ALA A 164 2.59 -14.21 4.34
C ALA A 164 3.52 -14.53 5.51
N VAL A 165 2.99 -15.02 6.62
CA VAL A 165 3.75 -15.43 7.81
C VAL A 165 4.73 -16.55 7.45
N GLY A 166 4.27 -17.57 6.72
CA GLY A 166 5.11 -18.71 6.34
C GLY A 166 6.22 -18.35 5.36
N LEU A 167 5.91 -17.49 4.36
CA LEU A 167 6.91 -17.02 3.41
C LEU A 167 7.95 -16.12 4.08
N ALA A 168 7.52 -15.17 4.92
CA ALA A 168 8.44 -14.30 5.65
C ALA A 168 9.38 -15.10 6.55
N ALA A 169 8.87 -16.13 7.21
CA ALA A 169 9.68 -17.02 8.03
C ALA A 169 10.72 -17.81 7.22
N GLU A 170 10.32 -18.34 6.07
CA GLU A 170 11.26 -19.08 5.18
C GLU A 170 12.33 -18.14 4.63
N LEU A 171 11.97 -16.93 4.22
CA LEU A 171 12.91 -15.91 3.78
C LEU A 171 13.88 -15.50 4.89
N ALA A 172 13.39 -15.29 6.12
CA ALA A 172 14.22 -14.93 7.26
C ALA A 172 15.25 -16.03 7.60
N ASN A 173 14.86 -17.27 7.47
CA ASN A 173 15.74 -18.40 7.77
C ASN A 173 16.82 -18.63 6.70
N HIS A 174 16.56 -18.28 5.44
CA HIS A 174 17.42 -18.71 4.32
C HIS A 174 17.91 -17.58 3.41
N HIS A 175 17.26 -16.41 3.42
CA HIS A 175 17.55 -15.33 2.47
C HIS A 175 17.99 -14.01 3.11
N GLY A 176 18.00 -13.91 4.43
CA GLY A 176 18.54 -12.78 5.18
C GLY A 176 17.49 -11.96 5.93
N SER A 177 17.84 -10.73 6.31
CA SER A 177 16.95 -9.88 7.12
C SER A 177 15.60 -9.70 6.43
N THR A 178 14.52 -10.06 7.12
CA THR A 178 13.15 -10.06 6.58
C THR A 178 12.22 -9.32 7.52
N LEU A 179 11.39 -8.46 6.93
CA LEU A 179 10.30 -7.77 7.59
C LEU A 179 8.97 -8.23 7.01
N LEU A 180 8.05 -8.66 7.88
CA LEU A 180 6.64 -8.85 7.56
C LEU A 180 5.88 -7.60 7.96
N VAL A 181 5.18 -6.98 7.02
CA VAL A 181 4.37 -5.77 7.24
C VAL A 181 2.92 -6.09 6.95
N ASP A 182 2.02 -5.79 7.89
CA ASP A 182 0.58 -5.90 7.68
C ASP A 182 0.03 -4.54 7.22
N VAL A 183 -0.32 -4.43 5.95
CA VAL A 183 -0.93 -3.22 5.38
C VAL A 183 -2.38 -3.46 4.92
N ASP A 184 -3.00 -4.55 5.40
CA ASP A 184 -4.44 -4.78 5.18
C ASP A 184 -5.24 -3.79 6.01
N GLU A 185 -5.77 -2.79 5.37
CA GLU A 185 -6.58 -1.74 5.97
C GLU A 185 -8.01 -2.18 6.32
N THR A 186 -8.39 -3.39 5.96
CA THR A 186 -9.75 -3.91 6.21
C THR A 186 -9.79 -4.89 7.36
N THR A 187 -8.83 -5.80 7.40
CA THR A 187 -8.76 -6.89 8.38
C THR A 187 -7.29 -7.18 8.74
N PRO A 188 -6.61 -6.24 9.42
CA PRO A 188 -5.23 -6.47 9.85
C PRO A 188 -5.20 -7.61 10.87
N MET A 189 -4.48 -8.68 10.56
CA MET A 189 -4.55 -9.91 11.35
C MET A 189 -3.21 -10.48 11.78
N VAL A 190 -2.08 -9.96 11.30
CA VAL A 190 -0.77 -10.54 11.59
C VAL A 190 -0.49 -10.53 13.09
N SER A 191 -0.78 -9.43 13.79
CA SER A 191 -0.56 -9.32 15.25
C SER A 191 -1.40 -10.31 16.02
N ALA A 192 -2.71 -10.39 15.73
CA ALA A 192 -3.62 -11.34 16.36
C ALA A 192 -3.18 -12.79 16.07
N ARG A 193 -2.79 -13.07 14.81
CA ARG A 193 -2.31 -14.38 14.38
C ARG A 193 -1.06 -14.85 15.13
N LEU A 194 -0.14 -13.93 15.43
CA LEU A 194 1.13 -14.24 16.10
C LEU A 194 1.07 -14.04 17.62
N GLY A 195 -0.08 -13.63 18.17
CA GLY A 195 -0.25 -13.38 19.61
C GLY A 195 0.52 -12.15 20.10
N TYR A 196 0.78 -11.19 19.23
CA TYR A 196 1.44 -9.94 19.58
C TYR A 196 0.46 -8.88 20.09
N ARG A 197 1.04 -7.85 20.72
CA ARG A 197 0.29 -6.63 21.03
C ARG A 197 -0.09 -5.94 19.73
N LEU A 198 -1.17 -5.17 19.77
CA LEU A 198 -1.62 -4.39 18.61
C LEU A 198 -0.72 -3.18 18.34
N GLU A 199 0.03 -2.71 19.32
CA GLU A 199 0.94 -1.58 19.24
C GLU A 199 2.39 -2.02 19.53
N PRO A 200 3.38 -1.38 18.87
CA PRO A 200 3.28 -0.35 17.83
C PRO A 200 2.77 -0.87 16.48
N THR A 201 2.24 0.03 15.64
CA THR A 201 1.57 -0.26 14.37
C THR A 201 2.29 0.33 13.16
N VAL A 202 1.79 0.03 11.97
CA VAL A 202 2.20 0.70 10.72
C VAL A 202 1.99 2.21 10.76
N LEU A 203 1.03 2.73 11.56
CA LEU A 203 0.82 4.17 11.71
C LEU A 203 1.93 4.82 12.52
N ASP A 204 2.40 4.17 13.59
CA ASP A 204 3.57 4.64 14.36
C ASP A 204 4.82 4.67 13.46
N ALA A 205 4.97 3.67 12.59
CA ALA A 205 6.08 3.62 11.63
C ALA A 205 5.97 4.76 10.59
N VAL A 206 4.78 5.03 10.08
CA VAL A 206 4.53 6.16 9.17
C VAL A 206 4.82 7.48 9.87
N GLU A 207 4.37 7.66 11.10
CA GLU A 207 4.66 8.86 11.88
C GLU A 207 6.16 9.09 12.03
N ARG A 208 6.93 8.06 12.33
CA ARG A 208 8.40 8.16 12.41
C ARG A 208 9.08 8.50 11.09
N ILE A 209 8.52 8.08 9.96
CA ILE A 209 9.04 8.44 8.64
C ILE A 209 8.83 9.94 8.36
N TYR A 210 7.65 10.46 8.68
CA TYR A 210 7.29 11.82 8.33
C TYR A 210 7.73 12.87 9.35
N TYR A 211 7.77 12.52 10.63
CA TYR A 211 7.97 13.45 11.74
C TYR A 211 9.12 13.07 12.67
N GLY A 212 9.77 11.93 12.47
CA GLY A 212 10.85 11.41 13.28
C GLY A 212 12.16 11.22 12.53
N ASP A 213 12.95 10.26 13.01
CA ASP A 213 14.24 9.89 12.43
C ASP A 213 14.13 8.90 11.25
N GLY A 214 12.93 8.38 10.97
CA GLY A 214 12.68 7.38 9.94
C GLY A 214 13.25 6.00 10.26
N ASP A 215 13.72 5.74 11.48
CA ASP A 215 14.13 4.41 11.93
C ASP A 215 12.90 3.58 12.31
N LEU A 216 12.69 2.48 11.59
CA LEU A 216 11.57 1.57 11.82
C LEU A 216 11.84 0.59 12.97
N GLY A 217 13.08 0.48 13.46
CA GLY A 217 13.46 -0.49 14.49
C GLY A 217 12.63 -0.38 15.77
N ALA A 218 12.28 0.85 16.17
CA ALA A 218 11.48 1.10 17.37
C ALA A 218 9.99 0.73 17.24
N THR A 219 9.50 0.46 16.02
CA THR A 219 8.11 0.08 15.73
C THR A 219 7.95 -1.42 15.47
N LEU A 220 9.01 -2.20 15.67
CA LEU A 220 8.97 -3.64 15.45
C LEU A 220 8.50 -4.39 16.69
N THR A 221 7.83 -5.49 16.44
CA THR A 221 7.56 -6.49 17.48
C THR A 221 8.80 -7.33 17.79
N GLU A 222 8.82 -7.96 18.94
CA GLU A 222 9.89 -8.90 19.33
C GLU A 222 9.98 -10.10 18.38
N PRO A 223 11.14 -10.83 18.42
CA PRO A 223 11.36 -12.00 17.56
C PRO A 223 10.25 -13.04 17.65
N THR A 224 9.88 -13.58 16.51
CA THR A 224 8.74 -14.48 16.34
C THR A 224 9.03 -15.89 16.83
N GLN A 225 8.10 -16.50 17.53
CA GLN A 225 8.17 -17.91 17.94
C GLN A 225 7.75 -18.83 16.79
N GLY A 226 8.63 -19.75 16.40
CA GLY A 226 8.30 -20.83 15.48
C GLY A 226 7.90 -22.11 16.19
N SER A 227 7.32 -23.06 15.48
CA SER A 227 6.98 -24.39 16.03
C SER A 227 8.20 -25.22 16.44
N GLN A 228 9.39 -24.87 15.97
CA GLN A 228 10.66 -25.56 16.27
C GLN A 228 11.77 -24.63 16.79
N GLY A 229 11.41 -23.44 17.28
CA GLY A 229 12.35 -22.44 17.79
C GLY A 229 12.07 -21.04 17.29
N PHE A 230 12.98 -20.11 17.54
CA PHE A 230 12.85 -18.75 17.09
C PHE A 230 13.01 -18.62 15.57
N VAL A 231 12.21 -17.76 14.97
CA VAL A 231 12.32 -17.33 13.56
C VAL A 231 12.85 -15.91 13.54
N PRO A 232 13.97 -15.62 12.85
CA PRO A 232 14.61 -14.32 12.89
C PRO A 232 13.93 -13.30 11.93
N MET A 233 12.61 -13.29 11.87
CA MET A 233 11.86 -12.30 11.13
C MET A 233 11.38 -11.18 12.05
N HIS A 234 11.37 -9.96 11.53
CA HIS A 234 10.74 -8.81 12.16
C HIS A 234 9.30 -8.68 11.69
N VAL A 235 8.45 -8.12 12.53
CA VAL A 235 7.03 -7.92 12.22
C VAL A 235 6.66 -6.48 12.54
N LEU A 236 5.98 -5.83 11.61
CA LEU A 236 5.34 -4.55 11.78
C LEU A 236 3.83 -4.76 11.75
N ALA A 237 3.19 -4.50 12.87
CA ALA A 237 1.75 -4.72 13.08
C ALA A 237 0.91 -3.82 12.17
N GLY A 238 -0.24 -4.29 11.74
CA GLY A 238 -1.22 -3.50 11.01
C GLY A 238 -1.88 -2.42 11.86
N ILE A 239 -2.83 -1.70 11.29
CA ILE A 239 -3.61 -0.68 12.02
C ILE A 239 -4.37 -1.34 13.20
N ALA A 240 -4.30 -0.71 14.38
CA ALA A 240 -4.95 -1.25 15.57
C ALA A 240 -6.48 -1.09 15.53
N ASN A 241 -6.94 0.04 14.99
CA ASN A 241 -8.36 0.33 14.80
C ASN A 241 -8.68 0.37 13.30
N PRO A 242 -9.59 -0.48 12.80
CA PRO A 242 -9.97 -0.47 11.38
C PRO A 242 -10.54 0.87 10.87
N ASP A 243 -11.02 1.75 11.75
CA ASP A 243 -11.49 3.08 11.36
C ASP A 243 -10.34 4.04 10.98
N ASP A 244 -9.11 3.72 11.39
CA ASP A 244 -7.91 4.50 11.08
C ASP A 244 -7.30 4.18 9.70
N TRP A 245 -7.97 3.36 8.89
CA TRP A 245 -7.52 2.97 7.54
C TRP A 245 -7.12 4.17 6.67
N SER A 246 -7.81 5.29 6.84
CA SER A 246 -7.60 6.52 6.08
C SER A 246 -6.27 7.20 6.40
N LEU A 247 -5.67 6.90 7.56
CA LEU A 247 -4.38 7.44 7.97
C LEU A 247 -3.21 6.74 7.27
N LEU A 248 -3.40 5.51 6.78
CA LEU A 248 -2.35 4.79 6.06
C LEU A 248 -2.27 5.18 4.59
N GLY A 249 -3.37 5.18 3.85
CA GLY A 249 -3.46 5.60 2.45
C GLY A 249 -2.43 5.00 1.49
N GLN A 250 -2.54 5.31 0.20
CA GLN A 250 -1.67 4.73 -0.83
C GLN A 250 -0.23 5.22 -0.73
N ASP A 251 0.00 6.53 -0.63
CA ASP A 251 1.33 7.11 -0.67
C ASP A 251 2.10 6.82 0.62
N ARG A 252 1.44 6.94 1.79
CA ARG A 252 2.06 6.60 3.08
C ARG A 252 2.47 5.13 3.14
N CYS A 253 1.65 4.23 2.61
CA CYS A 253 2.01 2.82 2.48
C CYS A 253 3.23 2.62 1.56
N ARG A 254 3.29 3.32 0.43
CA ARG A 254 4.44 3.26 -0.49
C ARG A 254 5.72 3.76 0.17
N ASP A 255 5.66 4.92 0.84
CA ASP A 255 6.82 5.49 1.55
C ASP A 255 7.30 4.56 2.67
N LEU A 256 6.37 3.95 3.43
CA LEU A 256 6.67 2.93 4.44
C LEU A 256 7.42 1.74 3.84
N LEU A 257 6.90 1.15 2.76
CA LEU A 257 7.51 -0.03 2.13
C LEU A 257 8.84 0.31 1.45
N MET A 258 8.99 1.50 0.88
CA MET A 258 10.27 1.99 0.36
C MET A 258 11.29 2.14 1.49
N ARG A 259 10.91 2.73 2.61
CA ARG A 259 11.79 2.86 3.78
C ARG A 259 12.15 1.50 4.36
N ALA A 260 11.19 0.58 4.43
CA ALA A 260 11.42 -0.79 4.86
C ALA A 260 12.41 -1.51 3.92
N SER A 261 12.25 -1.40 2.61
CA SER A 261 13.14 -2.06 1.64
C SER A 261 14.57 -1.49 1.64
N ALA A 262 14.78 -0.30 2.15
CA ALA A 262 16.12 0.25 2.39
C ALA A 262 16.82 -0.36 3.62
N GLN A 263 16.05 -0.91 4.57
CA GLN A 263 16.58 -1.45 5.84
C GLN A 263 16.62 -2.99 5.87
N TRP A 264 15.73 -3.67 5.14
CA TRP A 264 15.65 -5.12 5.08
C TRP A 264 15.89 -5.65 3.67
N LYS A 265 16.56 -6.80 3.59
CA LYS A 265 16.78 -7.49 2.31
C LYS A 265 15.50 -8.01 1.68
N GLN A 266 14.52 -8.36 2.52
CA GLN A 266 13.23 -8.89 2.10
C GLN A 266 12.13 -8.19 2.89
N VAL A 267 11.12 -7.69 2.20
CA VAL A 267 9.90 -7.13 2.77
C VAL A 267 8.71 -7.93 2.25
N VAL A 268 7.97 -8.56 3.13
CA VAL A 268 6.72 -9.25 2.81
C VAL A 268 5.58 -8.36 3.27
N ALA A 269 4.83 -7.80 2.35
CA ALA A 269 3.69 -6.93 2.64
C ALA A 269 2.39 -7.72 2.48
N LEU A 270 1.67 -7.92 3.59
CA LEU A 270 0.31 -8.46 3.55
C LEU A 270 -0.66 -7.33 3.21
N SER A 271 -1.35 -7.45 2.09
CA SER A 271 -2.38 -6.52 1.60
C SER A 271 -3.77 -7.15 1.70
N GLY A 272 -4.80 -6.32 1.64
CA GLY A 272 -6.19 -6.78 1.63
C GLY A 272 -6.60 -7.53 0.37
N GLY A 273 -7.79 -8.11 0.43
CA GLY A 273 -8.41 -8.84 -0.67
C GLY A 273 -9.07 -7.97 -1.74
N GLN A 274 -9.08 -6.66 -1.58
CA GLN A 274 -9.71 -5.71 -2.49
C GLN A 274 -8.68 -4.70 -3.00
N LEU A 275 -8.66 -4.51 -4.33
CA LEU A 275 -7.76 -3.55 -5.00
C LEU A 275 -8.51 -2.52 -5.84
N ALA A 276 -9.82 -2.67 -6.00
CA ALA A 276 -10.60 -1.76 -6.82
C ALA A 276 -10.54 -0.32 -6.31
N ALA A 277 -10.34 0.63 -7.23
CA ALA A 277 -10.37 2.05 -6.88
C ALA A 277 -11.79 2.44 -6.49
N GLY A 278 -11.95 2.95 -5.26
CA GLY A 278 -13.23 3.49 -4.79
C GLY A 278 -13.45 4.92 -5.33
N THR A 279 -14.70 5.24 -5.62
CA THR A 279 -15.05 6.57 -6.14
C THR A 279 -15.24 7.62 -5.04
N VAL A 280 -15.42 7.23 -3.78
CA VAL A 280 -15.79 8.15 -2.69
C VAL A 280 -14.83 8.11 -1.51
N ASN A 281 -14.33 6.95 -1.17
CA ASN A 281 -13.30 6.77 -0.14
C ASN A 281 -12.33 5.73 -0.64
N ASP A 282 -11.07 6.09 -0.74
CA ASP A 282 -10.01 5.20 -1.21
C ASP A 282 -9.58 4.19 -0.13
N ARG A 283 -10.58 3.44 0.39
CA ARG A 283 -10.39 2.52 1.50
C ARG A 283 -9.31 1.47 1.24
N PHE A 284 -9.07 1.14 -0.03
CA PHE A 284 -8.07 0.14 -0.42
C PHE A 284 -6.76 0.76 -0.89
N GLY A 285 -6.48 1.98 -0.45
CA GLY A 285 -5.30 2.75 -0.85
C GLY A 285 -4.00 2.09 -0.44
N ALA A 286 -3.90 1.62 0.81
CA ALA A 286 -2.70 0.97 1.32
C ALA A 286 -2.40 -0.33 0.56
N SER A 287 -3.41 -1.19 0.37
CA SER A 287 -3.29 -2.42 -0.43
C SER A 287 -2.85 -2.14 -1.87
N ARG A 288 -3.41 -1.12 -2.52
CA ARG A 288 -2.97 -0.70 -3.87
C ARG A 288 -1.54 -0.15 -3.87
N GLY A 289 -1.18 0.64 -2.86
CA GLY A 289 0.18 1.13 -2.68
C GLY A 289 1.19 0.00 -2.57
N ALA A 290 0.88 -1.01 -1.79
CA ALA A 290 1.72 -2.19 -1.62
C ALA A 290 1.86 -3.00 -2.91
N VAL A 291 0.75 -3.32 -3.58
CA VAL A 291 0.76 -4.09 -4.84
C VAL A 291 1.47 -3.31 -5.94
N GLY A 292 1.20 -2.00 -6.06
CA GLY A 292 1.83 -1.14 -7.08
C GLY A 292 3.34 -0.96 -6.90
N LEU A 293 3.86 -1.14 -5.68
CA LEU A 293 5.30 -1.06 -5.37
C LEU A 293 5.99 -2.43 -5.38
N GLY A 294 5.25 -3.52 -5.18
CA GLY A 294 5.79 -4.88 -5.06
C GLY A 294 6.64 -5.31 -6.27
N ASP A 295 7.71 -6.04 -6.04
CA ASP A 295 8.51 -6.66 -7.11
C ASP A 295 7.85 -7.95 -7.61
N VAL A 296 7.08 -8.58 -6.71
CA VAL A 296 6.26 -9.77 -6.98
C VAL A 296 4.93 -9.62 -6.24
N ALA A 297 3.84 -10.02 -6.86
CA ALA A 297 2.55 -10.14 -6.19
C ALA A 297 2.08 -11.60 -6.12
N ILE A 298 1.47 -11.97 -5.01
CA ILE A 298 0.93 -13.30 -4.76
C ILE A 298 -0.55 -13.17 -4.41
N GLY A 299 -1.42 -13.64 -5.29
CA GLY A 299 -2.85 -13.72 -5.03
C GLY A 299 -3.21 -15.05 -4.38
N VAL A 300 -3.78 -15.00 -3.17
CA VAL A 300 -4.17 -16.20 -2.42
C VAL A 300 -5.69 -16.41 -2.51
N CYS A 301 -6.10 -17.61 -2.90
CA CYS A 301 -7.50 -17.97 -3.04
C CYS A 301 -7.77 -19.43 -2.64
N ASP A 302 -9.04 -19.75 -2.43
CA ASP A 302 -9.47 -21.12 -2.20
C ASP A 302 -9.47 -21.94 -3.51
N PRO A 303 -9.21 -23.26 -3.48
CA PRO A 303 -9.25 -24.14 -4.65
C PRO A 303 -10.71 -24.48 -5.01
N SER A 304 -11.54 -23.47 -5.22
CA SER A 304 -12.94 -23.55 -5.59
C SER A 304 -13.24 -22.66 -6.80
N PRO A 305 -14.32 -22.89 -7.56
CA PRO A 305 -14.71 -22.03 -8.67
C PRO A 305 -14.91 -20.56 -8.24
N THR A 306 -15.54 -20.33 -7.09
CA THR A 306 -15.77 -18.98 -6.56
C THR A 306 -14.46 -18.31 -6.16
N GLY A 307 -13.59 -19.02 -5.44
CA GLY A 307 -12.26 -18.50 -5.07
C GLY A 307 -11.42 -18.17 -6.30
N MET A 308 -11.49 -18.98 -7.34
CA MET A 308 -10.81 -18.71 -8.61
C MET A 308 -11.32 -17.43 -9.28
N LEU A 309 -12.65 -17.23 -9.38
CA LEU A 309 -13.21 -16.01 -9.99
C LEU A 309 -12.78 -14.76 -9.24
N GLN A 310 -12.86 -14.79 -7.91
CA GLN A 310 -12.42 -13.67 -7.07
C GLN A 310 -10.90 -13.42 -7.21
N ALA A 311 -10.10 -14.47 -7.36
CA ALA A 311 -8.68 -14.34 -7.62
C ALA A 311 -8.40 -13.68 -8.98
N LEU A 312 -9.17 -14.00 -10.01
CA LEU A 312 -9.05 -13.40 -11.33
C LEU A 312 -9.32 -11.88 -11.27
N ASP A 313 -10.36 -11.45 -10.55
CA ASP A 313 -10.66 -10.04 -10.34
C ASP A 313 -9.48 -9.34 -9.64
N TRP A 314 -8.93 -9.94 -8.58
CA TRP A 314 -7.77 -9.39 -7.88
C TRP A 314 -6.52 -9.31 -8.78
N LEU A 315 -6.27 -10.34 -9.59
CA LEU A 315 -5.15 -10.39 -10.53
C LEU A 315 -5.24 -9.30 -11.60
N VAL A 316 -6.43 -9.07 -12.15
CA VAL A 316 -6.67 -8.00 -13.14
C VAL A 316 -6.34 -6.63 -12.54
N GLU A 317 -6.80 -6.35 -11.33
CA GLU A 317 -6.50 -5.10 -10.65
C GLU A 317 -5.01 -4.98 -10.29
N ALA A 318 -4.37 -6.04 -9.80
CA ALA A 318 -2.93 -6.05 -9.52
C ALA A 318 -2.10 -5.70 -10.77
N ARG A 319 -2.51 -6.21 -11.95
CA ARG A 319 -1.85 -5.90 -13.23
C ARG A 319 -2.06 -4.46 -13.67
N ARG A 320 -3.22 -3.88 -13.40
CA ARG A 320 -3.48 -2.45 -13.68
C ARG A 320 -2.57 -1.55 -12.85
N LEU A 321 -2.33 -1.93 -11.59
CA LEU A 321 -1.47 -1.18 -10.68
C LEU A 321 0.01 -1.22 -11.09
N ARG A 322 0.49 -2.37 -11.61
CA ARG A 322 1.87 -2.49 -12.08
C ARG A 322 2.00 -3.45 -13.25
N THR A 323 2.12 -2.88 -14.44
CA THR A 323 2.35 -3.65 -15.68
C THR A 323 3.71 -4.33 -15.65
N GLY A 324 3.76 -5.61 -16.01
CA GLY A 324 5.01 -6.39 -16.08
C GLY A 324 5.48 -7.00 -14.76
N MET A 325 4.82 -6.72 -13.64
CA MET A 325 5.11 -7.39 -12.37
C MET A 325 4.77 -8.89 -12.46
N PRO A 326 5.66 -9.81 -12.03
CA PRO A 326 5.33 -11.22 -11.93
C PRO A 326 4.21 -11.44 -10.90
N VAL A 327 3.15 -12.12 -11.30
CA VAL A 327 2.02 -12.44 -10.41
C VAL A 327 1.91 -13.94 -10.23
N TRP A 328 1.86 -14.38 -8.99
CA TRP A 328 1.69 -15.78 -8.60
C TRP A 328 0.30 -16.02 -8.04
N VAL A 329 -0.23 -17.20 -8.30
CA VAL A 329 -1.49 -17.65 -7.71
C VAL A 329 -1.21 -18.76 -6.72
N VAL A 330 -1.65 -18.58 -5.48
CA VAL A 330 -1.58 -19.59 -4.44
C VAL A 330 -2.99 -20.08 -4.11
N PHE A 331 -3.24 -21.34 -4.42
CA PHE A 331 -4.44 -22.03 -3.94
C PHE A 331 -4.19 -22.55 -2.52
N ALA A 332 -4.89 -21.95 -1.56
CA ALA A 332 -4.86 -22.34 -0.16
C ALA A 332 -5.77 -23.52 0.09
N GLY A 333 -5.19 -24.71 0.20
CA GLY A 333 -5.92 -25.96 0.35
C GLY A 333 -5.44 -27.05 -0.60
N ARG A 334 -6.12 -28.21 -0.54
CA ARG A 334 -5.82 -29.33 -1.42
C ARG A 334 -6.92 -29.55 -2.42
N PRO A 335 -6.59 -29.59 -3.71
CA PRO A 335 -7.52 -30.09 -4.70
C PRO A 335 -7.84 -31.57 -4.38
N ARG A 336 -9.10 -31.95 -4.61
CA ARG A 336 -9.62 -33.30 -4.31
C ARG A 336 -8.98 -34.38 -5.20
N SER A 337 -8.48 -34.00 -6.36
CA SER A 337 -7.86 -34.91 -7.33
C SER A 337 -6.83 -34.19 -8.17
N ALA A 338 -5.96 -34.98 -8.84
CA ALA A 338 -5.00 -34.48 -9.82
C ALA A 338 -5.70 -33.77 -10.99
N ARG A 339 -6.88 -34.27 -11.39
CA ARG A 339 -7.68 -33.66 -12.47
C ARG A 339 -8.16 -32.28 -12.05
N GLN A 340 -8.75 -32.13 -10.86
CA GLN A 340 -9.18 -30.82 -10.36
C GLN A 340 -8.00 -29.83 -10.29
N ARG A 341 -6.83 -30.32 -9.89
CA ARG A 341 -5.62 -29.50 -9.87
C ARG A 341 -5.27 -28.99 -11.28
N ALA A 342 -5.30 -29.88 -12.28
CA ALA A 342 -5.04 -29.50 -13.67
C ALA A 342 -6.08 -28.52 -14.19
N ASP A 343 -7.35 -28.78 -13.94
CA ASP A 343 -8.48 -27.92 -14.34
C ASP A 343 -8.38 -26.51 -13.75
N LEU A 344 -7.97 -26.38 -12.47
CA LEU A 344 -7.75 -25.08 -11.83
C LEU A 344 -6.59 -24.31 -12.45
N VAL A 345 -5.45 -24.98 -12.69
CA VAL A 345 -4.29 -24.36 -13.33
C VAL A 345 -4.64 -23.90 -14.74
N GLU A 346 -5.28 -24.77 -15.53
CA GLU A 346 -5.68 -24.43 -16.90
C GLU A 346 -6.68 -23.25 -16.91
N SER A 347 -7.69 -23.27 -16.02
CA SER A 347 -8.68 -22.19 -15.97
C SER A 347 -8.08 -20.85 -15.60
N VAL A 348 -7.25 -20.79 -14.55
CA VAL A 348 -6.58 -19.55 -14.16
C VAL A 348 -5.66 -19.04 -15.28
N THR A 349 -4.88 -19.93 -15.90
CA THR A 349 -3.96 -19.54 -16.98
C THR A 349 -4.72 -19.05 -18.21
N ARG A 350 -5.83 -19.68 -18.58
CA ARG A 350 -6.66 -19.29 -19.71
C ARG A 350 -7.35 -17.96 -19.49
N GLU A 351 -8.00 -17.78 -18.34
CA GLU A 351 -8.80 -16.59 -18.04
C GLU A 351 -7.92 -15.35 -17.76
N ALA A 352 -6.83 -15.52 -17.05
CA ALA A 352 -5.90 -14.41 -16.78
C ALA A 352 -4.98 -14.10 -17.97
N GLY A 353 -4.78 -15.06 -18.88
CA GLY A 353 -3.75 -15.00 -19.93
C GLY A 353 -2.41 -15.59 -19.47
N ALA A 354 -1.82 -16.46 -20.29
CA ALA A 354 -0.58 -17.17 -19.96
C ALA A 354 0.59 -16.24 -19.62
N ASP A 355 0.64 -15.06 -20.22
CA ASP A 355 1.71 -14.06 -20.02
C ASP A 355 1.56 -13.27 -18.71
N LEU A 356 0.44 -13.45 -18.00
CA LEU A 356 0.14 -12.68 -16.78
C LEU A 356 0.52 -13.42 -15.51
N ILE A 357 0.59 -14.74 -15.53
CA ILE A 357 0.82 -15.57 -14.36
C ILE A 357 2.24 -16.16 -14.44
N ALA A 358 3.06 -15.80 -13.46
CA ALA A 358 4.41 -16.34 -13.32
C ALA A 358 4.39 -17.80 -12.84
N GLY A 359 3.38 -18.18 -12.04
CA GLY A 359 3.21 -19.54 -11.58
C GLY A 359 1.98 -19.77 -10.73
N VAL A 360 1.65 -21.05 -10.52
CA VAL A 360 0.52 -21.50 -9.69
C VAL A 360 1.01 -22.52 -8.68
N VAL A 361 0.75 -22.27 -7.39
CA VAL A 361 1.19 -23.12 -6.29
C VAL A 361 -0.01 -23.55 -5.44
N PHE A 362 0.02 -24.78 -4.94
CA PHE A 362 -0.99 -25.29 -4.01
C PHE A 362 -0.36 -25.45 -2.63
N VAL A 363 -0.90 -24.74 -1.66
CA VAL A 363 -0.42 -24.74 -0.29
C VAL A 363 -1.42 -25.47 0.60
N PRO A 364 -1.06 -26.62 1.20
CA PRO A 364 -1.95 -27.36 2.05
C PRO A 364 -2.19 -26.63 3.37
N MET A 365 -3.42 -26.26 3.65
CA MET A 365 -3.88 -25.79 4.95
C MET A 365 -4.35 -27.00 5.75
N GLY A 366 -3.56 -27.48 6.68
CA GLY A 366 -3.82 -28.66 7.48
C GLY A 366 -3.84 -28.37 8.98
N SER A 367 -4.08 -29.40 9.80
CA SER A 367 -4.14 -29.28 11.26
C SER A 367 -2.86 -28.70 11.89
N GLU A 368 -1.72 -28.80 11.21
CA GLU A 368 -0.47 -28.18 11.63
C GLU A 368 -0.56 -26.65 11.59
N VAL A 369 -1.26 -26.10 10.58
CA VAL A 369 -1.52 -24.67 10.47
C VAL A 369 -2.51 -24.24 11.55
N ASP A 370 -3.65 -24.95 11.67
CA ASP A 370 -4.65 -24.66 12.68
C ASP A 370 -4.07 -24.65 14.10
N LYS A 371 -3.26 -25.67 14.44
CA LYS A 371 -2.61 -25.75 15.73
C LYS A 371 -1.67 -24.56 15.97
N SER A 372 -0.85 -24.22 14.98
CA SER A 372 0.10 -23.10 15.09
C SER A 372 -0.61 -21.75 15.20
N CYS A 373 -1.78 -21.59 14.56
CA CYS A 373 -2.63 -20.42 14.72
C CYS A 373 -3.06 -20.22 16.18
N TRP A 374 -3.59 -21.26 16.81
CA TRP A 374 -4.00 -21.21 18.22
C TRP A 374 -2.84 -20.95 19.18
N GLU A 375 -1.65 -21.40 18.83
CA GLU A 375 -0.44 -21.22 19.66
C GLU A 375 0.29 -19.90 19.39
N GLY A 376 -0.17 -19.07 18.45
CA GLY A 376 0.53 -17.84 18.04
C GLY A 376 1.91 -18.11 17.43
N ARG A 377 2.11 -19.26 16.79
CA ARG A 377 3.43 -19.71 16.30
C ARG A 377 3.47 -19.81 14.79
N VAL A 378 4.66 -19.70 14.23
CA VAL A 378 4.92 -19.94 12.81
C VAL A 378 5.10 -21.43 12.55
N VAL A 379 4.53 -21.92 11.45
CA VAL A 379 4.73 -23.30 10.99
C VAL A 379 6.08 -23.43 10.30
N THR A 380 7.05 -24.06 10.97
CA THR A 380 8.42 -24.26 10.45
C THR A 380 8.69 -25.69 9.98
N GLY A 381 7.69 -26.57 10.04
CA GLY A 381 7.81 -27.98 9.63
C GLY A 381 6.58 -28.48 8.85
N GLY A 382 6.60 -29.74 8.46
CA GLY A 382 5.46 -30.36 7.80
C GLY A 382 5.31 -30.01 6.32
N ARG A 383 4.08 -30.17 5.81
CA ARG A 383 3.78 -29.99 4.36
C ARG A 383 3.63 -28.55 3.99
N PHE A 384 3.08 -27.72 4.88
CA PHE A 384 2.95 -26.28 4.70
C PHE A 384 4.35 -25.64 4.52
N ALA A 385 5.26 -25.87 5.47
CA ALA A 385 6.62 -25.34 5.40
C ALA A 385 7.36 -25.80 4.13
N LYS A 386 7.16 -27.06 3.69
CA LYS A 386 7.73 -27.53 2.42
C LYS A 386 7.18 -26.75 1.22
N SER A 387 5.90 -26.38 1.25
CA SER A 387 5.29 -25.58 0.19
C SER A 387 5.84 -24.14 0.21
N MET A 388 6.06 -23.55 1.38
CA MET A 388 6.70 -22.24 1.50
C MET A 388 8.12 -22.25 0.95
N LYS A 389 8.90 -23.27 1.30
CA LYS A 389 10.26 -23.47 0.76
C LYS A 389 10.26 -23.61 -0.76
N ALA A 390 9.33 -24.36 -1.34
CA ALA A 390 9.21 -24.50 -2.79
C ALA A 390 8.84 -23.16 -3.44
N LEU A 391 7.87 -22.43 -2.88
CA LEU A 391 7.47 -21.10 -3.36
C LEU A 391 8.64 -20.12 -3.30
N THR A 392 9.38 -20.09 -2.18
CA THR A 392 10.57 -19.23 -2.04
C THR A 392 11.63 -19.54 -3.09
N ALA A 393 11.88 -20.81 -3.39
CA ALA A 393 12.86 -21.21 -4.41
C ALA A 393 12.47 -20.77 -5.83
N GLU A 394 11.17 -20.68 -6.12
CA GLU A 394 10.67 -20.17 -7.40
C GLU A 394 10.75 -18.63 -7.46
N LEU A 395 10.44 -17.94 -6.36
CA LEU A 395 10.49 -16.48 -6.28
C LEU A 395 11.92 -15.94 -6.28
N PHE A 396 12.83 -16.64 -5.60
CA PHE A 396 14.22 -16.24 -5.41
C PHE A 396 15.17 -17.39 -5.86
N PRO A 397 15.27 -17.66 -7.15
CA PRO A 397 16.12 -18.73 -7.65
C PRO A 397 17.57 -18.43 -7.29
N THR A 398 18.17 -19.30 -6.49
CA THR A 398 19.61 -19.24 -6.21
C THR A 398 20.33 -19.42 -7.54
N PRO A 399 21.26 -18.52 -7.94
CA PRO A 399 22.02 -18.74 -9.15
C PRO A 399 22.68 -20.10 -9.04
N SER A 400 22.26 -21.04 -9.90
CA SER A 400 22.81 -22.39 -9.92
C SER A 400 24.31 -22.26 -10.18
N GLY A 401 25.09 -22.43 -9.11
CA GLY A 401 26.54 -22.52 -9.23
C GLY A 401 26.86 -23.51 -10.32
N SER A 402 27.59 -23.07 -11.33
CA SER A 402 28.03 -23.89 -12.45
C SER A 402 28.64 -25.16 -11.86
N ARG A 403 27.89 -26.26 -11.93
CA ARG A 403 28.49 -27.59 -11.69
C ARG A 403 29.50 -27.76 -12.80
N PHE A 404 30.75 -27.38 -12.55
CA PHE A 404 31.90 -27.81 -13.30
C PHE A 404 31.84 -29.34 -13.35
N ARG A 405 31.28 -29.84 -14.44
CA ARG A 405 31.33 -31.23 -14.82
C ARG A 405 32.79 -31.52 -15.14
N ARG A 406 33.59 -31.87 -14.12
CA ARG A 406 34.90 -32.45 -14.30
C ARG A 406 34.71 -33.68 -15.20
N LYS A 407 34.97 -33.52 -16.52
CA LYS A 407 35.24 -34.64 -17.40
C LYS A 407 36.43 -35.38 -16.78
N ARG A 408 36.16 -36.51 -16.17
CA ARG A 408 37.21 -37.51 -15.95
C ARG A 408 37.61 -37.98 -17.30
N SER A 409 38.77 -37.55 -17.81
CA SER A 409 39.55 -38.24 -18.82
C SER A 409 39.96 -39.57 -18.19
N ALA A 410 39.46 -40.66 -18.74
CA ALA A 410 39.96 -41.98 -18.47
C ALA A 410 41.26 -42.20 -19.28
N PRO A 411 42.16 -43.05 -18.79
CA PRO A 411 43.49 -43.31 -19.36
C PRO A 411 43.48 -43.96 -20.74
#